data_dc7ca0efebc95d70e1767102e041d717
#
_entry.id   dc7ca0efebc95d70e1767102e041d717
#
_cell.length_a   1.000
_cell.length_b   1.000
_cell.length_c   1.000
_cell.angle_alpha   90.00
_cell.angle_beta   90.00
_cell.angle_gamma   90.00
#
_symmetry.space_group_name_H-M   'P 1'
#
loop_
_entity.id
_entity.type
_entity.pdbx_description
1 polymer ?
#
loop_
_entity_poly.entity_id
_entity_poly.type
_entity_poly.pdbx_seq_one_letter_code
_entity_poly.pdbx_strand_id
1 'polypeptide(L)'
;MLIEQVSVFVGGLGQDKAMGFWADRKAKRAFKDAISGYEFEHAKWAHDIAIFNKIKSAFESAIKGDDAISNLTVQKSGEIVIWGGQGQYHEAGRTPGQYVGGSQGLSIPLVAGIRYRVGAIRGTFVPGDAVQAYKEVGDVILSTERIMFNGMYNTKEWALAKLNGAATSDDESDYIFHVSNRQKTSGILFDLSVGREFNRFLAQAIDAAENGLASVITTVDKVLIDLAEDEPKKPELIVPSAIAAPPATPAN
;
A
#
# COMPACT_ATOMS: atom_id res chain seq x y z
N MET A 1 30.34 8.70 -78.34
CA MET A 1 30.21 7.50 -77.52
C MET A 1 30.83 7.83 -76.16
N LEU A 2 30.01 8.15 -75.24
CA LEU A 2 30.27 8.21 -73.78
C LEU A 2 29.14 9.04 -73.16
N ILE A 3 28.04 8.42 -72.89
CA ILE A 3 27.02 8.88 -71.98
C ILE A 3 26.87 7.71 -71.04
N GLU A 4 27.31 7.89 -69.80
CA GLU A 4 26.76 7.18 -68.60
C GLU A 4 27.56 7.64 -67.40
N GLN A 5 26.91 8.32 -66.52
CA GLN A 5 27.00 8.21 -65.07
C GLN A 5 26.71 9.58 -64.43
N VAL A 6 25.43 9.90 -64.35
CA VAL A 6 24.97 10.81 -63.31
C VAL A 6 23.54 10.33 -62.92
N SER A 7 23.47 9.41 -62.02
CA SER A 7 22.24 9.17 -61.26
C SER A 7 22.49 8.13 -60.19
N VAL A 8 22.87 8.52 -59.02
CA VAL A 8 22.61 7.87 -57.71
C VAL A 8 23.21 8.71 -56.61
N PHE A 9 22.61 9.80 -56.23
CA PHE A 9 22.94 10.42 -54.89
C PHE A 9 21.86 11.41 -54.39
N VAL A 10 20.59 11.08 -54.52
CA VAL A 10 19.53 11.92 -53.94
C VAL A 10 18.62 11.15 -52.98
N GLY A 11 18.84 9.84 -52.73
CA GLY A 11 17.97 9.00 -51.91
C GLY A 11 18.27 8.93 -50.43
N GLY A 12 19.50 9.28 -49.99
CA GLY A 12 19.96 9.00 -48.60
C GLY A 12 19.54 10.02 -47.56
N LEU A 13 19.49 11.28 -47.88
CA LEU A 13 19.26 12.35 -46.89
C LEU A 13 17.82 12.49 -46.41
N GLY A 14 16.85 11.93 -47.12
CA GLY A 14 15.45 11.95 -46.74
C GLY A 14 15.05 10.80 -45.79
N GLN A 15 15.69 9.66 -45.92
CA GLN A 15 15.40 8.48 -45.10
C GLN A 15 15.96 8.64 -43.67
N ASP A 16 17.16 9.20 -43.49
CA ASP A 16 17.78 9.42 -42.19
C ASP A 16 17.01 10.44 -41.36
N LYS A 17 16.50 11.51 -41.99
CA LYS A 17 15.64 12.50 -41.29
C LYS A 17 14.28 11.92 -40.95
N ALA A 18 13.70 11.07 -41.76
CA ALA A 18 12.43 10.40 -41.48
C ALA A 18 12.59 9.38 -40.36
N MET A 19 13.69 8.60 -40.32
CA MET A 19 13.99 7.67 -39.24
C MET A 19 14.22 8.38 -37.92
N GLY A 20 14.94 9.52 -37.89
CA GLY A 20 15.12 10.35 -36.70
C GLY A 20 13.80 10.88 -36.15
N PHE A 21 12.91 11.37 -37.02
CA PHE A 21 11.60 11.87 -36.62
C PHE A 21 10.71 10.77 -35.99
N TRP A 22 10.72 9.56 -36.54
CA TRP A 22 9.97 8.44 -35.95
C TRP A 22 10.57 7.96 -34.64
N ALA A 23 11.90 7.95 -34.51
CA ALA A 23 12.60 7.63 -33.28
C ALA A 23 12.26 8.64 -32.18
N ASP A 24 12.27 9.95 -32.49
CA ASP A 24 11.91 11.00 -31.54
C ASP A 24 10.45 10.93 -31.09
N ARG A 25 9.52 10.61 -32.00
CA ARG A 25 8.12 10.41 -31.65
C ARG A 25 7.93 9.19 -30.74
N LYS A 26 8.66 8.11 -31.00
CA LYS A 26 8.64 6.90 -30.14
C LYS A 26 9.21 7.22 -28.77
N ALA A 27 10.33 7.94 -28.69
CA ALA A 27 10.94 8.39 -27.46
C ALA A 27 9.99 9.28 -26.62
N LYS A 28 9.31 10.24 -27.27
CA LYS A 28 8.34 11.11 -26.61
C LYS A 28 7.12 10.34 -26.08
N ARG A 29 6.64 9.31 -26.80
CA ARG A 29 5.56 8.45 -26.29
C ARG A 29 6.02 7.63 -25.09
N ALA A 30 7.14 6.94 -25.23
CA ALA A 30 7.73 6.17 -24.13
C ALA A 30 7.99 7.03 -22.88
N PHE A 31 8.44 8.26 -23.06
CA PHE A 31 8.61 9.23 -21.98
C PHE A 31 7.28 9.61 -21.32
N LYS A 32 6.22 9.85 -22.11
CA LYS A 32 4.89 10.13 -21.58
C LYS A 32 4.36 8.97 -20.75
N ASP A 33 4.52 7.74 -21.23
CA ASP A 33 4.10 6.55 -20.50
C ASP A 33 4.93 6.36 -19.20
N ALA A 34 6.24 6.62 -19.27
CA ALA A 34 7.13 6.59 -18.12
C ALA A 34 6.79 7.68 -17.07
N ILE A 35 6.42 8.89 -17.51
CA ILE A 35 5.94 9.96 -16.60
C ILE A 35 4.65 9.54 -15.90
N SER A 36 3.68 8.98 -16.64
CA SER A 36 2.43 8.51 -16.03
C SER A 36 2.68 7.40 -15.00
N GLY A 37 3.59 6.47 -15.30
CA GLY A 37 4.02 5.45 -14.35
C GLY A 37 4.68 6.05 -13.10
N TYR A 38 5.60 6.99 -13.31
CA TYR A 38 6.24 7.71 -12.21
C TYR A 38 5.23 8.46 -11.33
N GLU A 39 4.29 9.20 -11.92
CA GLU A 39 3.28 9.95 -11.17
C GLU A 39 2.43 9.03 -10.29
N PHE A 40 2.06 7.85 -10.80
CA PHE A 40 1.33 6.83 -10.05
C PHE A 40 2.16 6.29 -8.88
N GLU A 41 3.40 5.87 -9.13
CA GLU A 41 4.27 5.31 -8.07
C GLU A 41 4.68 6.38 -7.04
N HIS A 42 4.92 7.61 -7.48
CA HIS A 42 5.25 8.72 -6.58
C HIS A 42 4.05 9.10 -5.70
N ALA A 43 2.83 9.12 -6.25
CA ALA A 43 1.62 9.38 -5.47
C ALA A 43 1.40 8.28 -4.40
N LYS A 44 1.64 7.02 -4.77
CA LYS A 44 1.56 5.89 -3.85
C LYS A 44 2.63 5.97 -2.75
N TRP A 45 3.87 6.29 -3.11
CA TRP A 45 4.96 6.51 -2.18
C TRP A 45 4.67 7.67 -1.20
N ALA A 46 4.23 8.81 -1.72
CA ALA A 46 3.87 9.97 -0.90
C ALA A 46 2.71 9.65 0.07
N HIS A 47 1.75 8.85 -0.38
CA HIS A 47 0.65 8.37 0.46
C HIS A 47 1.16 7.48 1.60
N ASP A 48 2.07 6.54 1.34
CA ASP A 48 2.66 5.69 2.39
C ASP A 48 3.46 6.53 3.41
N ILE A 49 4.26 7.50 2.96
CA ILE A 49 4.95 8.47 3.85
C ILE A 49 3.94 9.17 4.77
N ALA A 50 2.82 9.65 4.21
CA ALA A 50 1.79 10.32 4.98
C ALA A 50 1.15 9.39 6.03
N ILE A 51 0.85 8.14 5.66
CA ILE A 51 0.31 7.13 6.58
C ILE A 51 1.29 6.86 7.74
N PHE A 52 2.58 6.61 7.45
CA PHE A 52 3.55 6.32 8.50
C PHE A 52 3.81 7.51 9.43
N ASN A 53 3.79 8.74 8.93
CA ASN A 53 3.83 9.93 9.77
C ASN A 53 2.58 10.03 10.67
N LYS A 54 1.39 9.70 10.16
CA LYS A 54 0.15 9.64 10.93
C LYS A 54 0.21 8.56 12.01
N ILE A 55 0.75 7.37 11.69
CA ILE A 55 0.98 6.30 12.65
C ILE A 55 1.93 6.78 13.76
N LYS A 56 3.07 7.36 13.40
CA LYS A 56 4.03 7.89 14.38
C LYS A 56 3.35 8.85 15.36
N SER A 57 2.63 9.84 14.83
CA SER A 57 1.90 10.81 15.65
C SER A 57 0.87 10.15 16.57
N ALA A 58 0.12 9.16 16.06
CA ALA A 58 -0.88 8.43 16.85
C ALA A 58 -0.25 7.65 18.02
N PHE A 59 0.86 6.96 17.76
CA PHE A 59 1.56 6.19 18.79
C PHE A 59 2.34 7.08 19.78
N GLU A 60 2.86 8.23 19.35
CA GLU A 60 3.42 9.24 20.25
C GLU A 60 2.35 9.80 21.21
N SER A 61 1.12 10.01 20.73
CA SER A 61 -0.02 10.39 21.58
C SER A 61 -0.38 9.26 22.54
N ALA A 62 -0.44 8.02 22.05
CA ALA A 62 -0.74 6.85 22.86
C ALA A 62 0.26 6.63 23.99
N ILE A 63 1.55 6.90 23.77
CA ILE A 63 2.58 6.83 24.82
C ILE A 63 2.32 7.86 25.94
N LYS A 64 1.71 9.00 25.60
CA LYS A 64 1.31 10.05 26.56
C LYS A 64 -0.01 9.74 27.29
N GLY A 65 -0.74 8.72 26.82
CA GLY A 65 -2.06 8.36 27.31
C GLY A 65 -3.20 9.09 26.61
N ASP A 66 -2.94 9.73 25.47
CA ASP A 66 -3.92 10.51 24.72
C ASP A 66 -4.43 9.73 23.50
N ASP A 67 -5.73 9.79 23.26
CA ASP A 67 -6.33 9.25 22.02
C ASP A 67 -5.87 10.04 20.79
N ALA A 68 -5.55 9.32 19.72
CA ALA A 68 -5.16 9.94 18.46
C ALA A 68 -6.34 10.62 17.74
N ILE A 69 -7.56 10.20 18.04
CA ILE A 69 -8.81 10.76 17.49
C ILE A 69 -9.88 10.86 18.58
N SER A 70 -10.77 11.84 18.42
CA SER A 70 -12.00 11.91 19.23
C SER A 70 -12.92 10.73 18.90
N ASN A 71 -13.39 10.02 19.89
CA ASN A 71 -14.28 8.89 19.73
C ASN A 71 -15.35 8.86 20.85
N LEU A 72 -16.46 8.15 20.60
CA LEU A 72 -17.53 7.91 21.58
C LEU A 72 -17.51 6.48 22.12
N THR A 73 -16.40 5.79 21.98
CA THR A 73 -16.28 4.39 22.39
C THR A 73 -15.98 4.30 23.88
N VAL A 74 -16.65 3.36 24.56
CA VAL A 74 -16.30 3.03 25.93
C VAL A 74 -14.99 2.25 25.95
N GLN A 75 -13.93 2.89 26.41
CA GLN A 75 -12.60 2.32 26.50
C GLN A 75 -12.42 1.52 27.81
N LYS A 76 -11.58 0.50 27.74
CA LYS A 76 -11.06 -0.19 28.92
C LYS A 76 -9.97 0.63 29.59
N SER A 77 -9.64 0.26 30.82
CA SER A 77 -8.56 0.93 31.55
C SER A 77 -7.22 0.75 30.79
N GLY A 78 -6.59 1.86 30.40
CA GLY A 78 -5.35 1.87 29.64
C GLY A 78 -5.49 1.65 28.12
N GLU A 79 -6.70 1.43 27.63
CA GLU A 79 -6.98 1.34 26.20
C GLU A 79 -6.94 2.73 25.55
N ILE A 80 -6.22 2.89 24.47
CA ILE A 80 -6.08 4.15 23.74
C ILE A 80 -6.46 3.94 22.29
N VAL A 81 -7.28 4.84 21.73
CA VAL A 81 -7.68 4.80 20.32
C VAL A 81 -6.58 5.42 19.46
N ILE A 82 -6.13 4.65 18.47
CA ILE A 82 -5.03 5.04 17.57
C ILE A 82 -5.48 5.36 16.16
N TRP A 83 -6.66 4.84 15.74
CA TRP A 83 -7.18 5.06 14.39
C TRP A 83 -8.70 4.91 14.33
N GLY A 84 -9.33 5.57 13.34
CA GLY A 84 -10.74 5.43 13.02
C GLY A 84 -11.04 5.71 11.55
N GLY A 85 -12.03 5.01 11.04
CA GLY A 85 -12.51 5.14 9.67
C GLY A 85 -13.89 4.54 9.50
N GLN A 86 -14.41 4.48 8.28
CA GLN A 86 -15.66 3.82 7.96
C GLN A 86 -15.42 2.55 7.16
N GLY A 87 -16.24 1.52 7.42
CA GLY A 87 -16.17 0.27 6.69
C GLY A 87 -17.50 -0.46 6.72
N GLN A 88 -17.66 -1.44 5.85
CA GLN A 88 -18.83 -2.29 5.79
C GLN A 88 -18.57 -3.60 6.51
N TYR A 89 -19.34 -3.87 7.55
CA TYR A 89 -19.29 -5.13 8.28
C TYR A 89 -19.82 -6.28 7.42
N HIS A 90 -19.14 -7.42 7.48
CA HIS A 90 -19.59 -8.68 6.91
C HIS A 90 -19.29 -9.86 7.81
N GLU A 91 -20.01 -10.94 7.64
CA GLU A 91 -19.77 -12.21 8.33
C GLU A 91 -19.95 -13.40 7.40
N ALA A 92 -19.19 -14.47 7.66
CA ALA A 92 -19.33 -15.70 6.89
C ALA A 92 -20.71 -16.31 7.09
N GLY A 93 -21.41 -16.54 5.99
CA GLY A 93 -22.56 -17.44 5.93
C GLY A 93 -22.07 -18.89 5.98
N ARG A 94 -22.70 -19.68 6.71
CA ARG A 94 -22.81 -21.14 6.89
C ARG A 94 -21.75 -22.13 6.36
N THR A 95 -20.45 -21.95 6.37
CA THR A 95 -19.56 -23.11 6.24
C THR A 95 -18.46 -23.10 7.28
N PRO A 96 -18.22 -24.19 8.03
CA PRO A 96 -17.10 -24.26 8.95
C PRO A 96 -15.79 -24.32 8.13
N GLY A 97 -14.90 -23.37 8.39
CA GLY A 97 -13.58 -23.39 7.82
C GLY A 97 -12.64 -24.35 8.55
N GLN A 98 -11.56 -24.76 7.87
CA GLN A 98 -10.57 -25.67 8.40
C GLN A 98 -9.30 -24.91 8.81
N TYR A 99 -8.80 -25.15 10.02
CA TYR A 99 -7.59 -24.54 10.54
C TYR A 99 -6.35 -25.33 10.05
N VAL A 100 -5.43 -24.67 9.36
CA VAL A 100 -4.14 -25.24 8.95
C VAL A 100 -3.05 -24.50 9.71
N GLY A 101 -2.34 -25.20 10.60
CA GLY A 101 -1.30 -24.61 11.43
C GLY A 101 -0.08 -24.17 10.61
N GLY A 102 0.34 -22.93 10.78
CA GLY A 102 1.56 -22.35 10.23
C GLY A 102 1.73 -20.93 10.75
N SER A 103 2.94 -20.54 11.12
CA SER A 103 3.24 -19.17 11.51
C SER A 103 3.45 -18.31 10.27
N GLN A 104 2.54 -17.39 9.99
CA GLN A 104 2.73 -16.37 8.96
C GLN A 104 2.54 -15.00 9.60
N GLY A 105 3.59 -14.18 9.55
CA GLY A 105 3.48 -12.78 9.93
C GLY A 105 2.67 -12.00 8.87
N LEU A 106 1.97 -10.96 9.29
CA LEU A 106 1.35 -10.00 8.38
C LEU A 106 2.47 -9.35 7.57
N SER A 107 2.48 -9.53 6.26
CA SER A 107 3.46 -8.92 5.37
C SER A 107 2.82 -7.75 4.65
N ILE A 108 3.25 -6.54 4.97
CA ILE A 108 2.78 -5.32 4.34
C ILE A 108 3.67 -5.03 3.15
N PRO A 109 3.16 -5.07 1.90
CA PRO A 109 3.93 -4.61 0.76
C PRO A 109 4.06 -3.09 0.83
N LEU A 110 5.28 -2.60 0.90
CA LEU A 110 5.63 -1.20 0.71
C LEU A 110 6.05 -0.95 -0.74
N VAL A 111 6.27 0.30 -1.09
CA VAL A 111 6.78 0.69 -2.41
C VAL A 111 8.13 0.03 -2.67
N ALA A 112 8.47 -0.21 -3.95
CA ALA A 112 9.77 -0.75 -4.41
C ALA A 112 10.16 -2.15 -3.89
N GLY A 113 9.16 -3.00 -3.56
CA GLY A 113 9.43 -4.39 -3.19
C GLY A 113 9.85 -4.59 -1.73
N ILE A 114 9.90 -3.53 -0.93
CA ILE A 114 10.11 -3.61 0.51
C ILE A 114 8.89 -4.28 1.14
N ARG A 115 9.11 -5.33 1.93
CA ARG A 115 8.08 -6.02 2.69
C ARG A 115 8.34 -5.83 4.17
N TYR A 116 7.46 -5.09 4.82
CA TYR A 116 7.47 -4.98 6.27
C TYR A 116 6.70 -6.16 6.89
N ARG A 117 7.33 -6.87 7.82
CA ARG A 117 6.76 -8.03 8.49
C ARG A 117 6.57 -7.72 9.96
N VAL A 118 5.31 -7.69 10.41
CA VAL A 118 4.96 -7.50 11.82
C VAL A 118 4.48 -8.82 12.40
N GLY A 119 5.04 -9.21 13.51
CA GLY A 119 4.62 -10.30 14.39
C GLY A 119 4.42 -11.67 13.76
N ALA A 120 4.55 -12.71 14.54
CA ALA A 120 4.20 -14.08 14.15
C ALA A 120 2.74 -14.35 14.56
N ILE A 121 1.79 -14.09 13.68
CA ILE A 121 0.41 -14.58 13.89
C ILE A 121 0.42 -16.10 13.69
N ARG A 122 0.13 -16.84 14.73
CA ARG A 122 0.18 -18.31 14.73
C ARG A 122 -1.07 -18.89 14.07
N GLY A 123 -0.90 -19.45 12.87
CA GLY A 123 -1.88 -20.25 12.15
C GLY A 123 -2.54 -19.57 10.96
N THR A 124 -2.68 -20.31 9.87
CA THR A 124 -3.43 -19.90 8.67
C THR A 124 -4.75 -20.64 8.65
N PHE A 125 -5.85 -19.91 8.58
CA PHE A 125 -7.18 -20.45 8.37
C PHE A 125 -7.47 -20.44 6.86
N VAL A 126 -7.84 -21.59 6.30
CA VAL A 126 -8.35 -21.70 4.94
C VAL A 126 -9.90 -21.70 5.05
N PRO A 127 -10.59 -20.63 4.62
CA PRO A 127 -12.05 -20.65 4.58
C PRO A 127 -12.48 -21.68 3.55
N GLY A 128 -13.40 -22.55 3.91
CA GLY A 128 -14.22 -23.26 2.92
C GLY A 128 -15.12 -22.26 2.18
N ASP A 129 -15.77 -22.66 1.07
CA ASP A 129 -16.62 -21.84 0.20
C ASP A 129 -17.70 -21.06 0.96
N ALA A 130 -17.31 -20.02 1.70
CA ALA A 130 -18.19 -19.18 2.49
C ALA A 130 -18.61 -17.97 1.65
N VAL A 131 -19.91 -17.83 1.46
CA VAL A 131 -20.50 -16.58 0.95
C VAL A 131 -20.38 -15.54 2.07
N GLN A 132 -19.57 -14.51 1.86
CA GLN A 132 -19.50 -13.37 2.77
C GLN A 132 -20.82 -12.58 2.67
N ALA A 133 -21.53 -12.46 3.79
CA ALA A 133 -22.76 -11.68 3.85
C ALA A 133 -22.44 -10.27 4.35
N TYR A 134 -22.39 -9.32 3.43
CA TYR A 134 -22.25 -7.89 3.75
C TYR A 134 -23.51 -7.39 4.44
N LYS A 135 -23.34 -6.65 5.52
CA LYS A 135 -24.43 -6.20 6.41
C LYS A 135 -24.64 -4.69 6.28
N GLU A 136 -23.91 -3.90 7.03
CA GLU A 136 -24.09 -2.47 7.13
C GLU A 136 -22.76 -1.73 7.16
N VAL A 137 -22.79 -0.46 6.79
CA VAL A 137 -21.67 0.47 6.95
C VAL A 137 -21.73 1.07 8.35
N GLY A 138 -20.58 1.23 8.97
CA GLY A 138 -20.45 1.82 10.30
C GLY A 138 -19.04 2.34 10.57
N ASP A 139 -18.86 2.86 11.76
CA ASP A 139 -17.57 3.36 12.20
C ASP A 139 -16.68 2.20 12.66
N VAL A 140 -15.46 2.20 12.16
CA VAL A 140 -14.42 1.25 12.55
C VAL A 140 -13.40 2.00 13.38
N ILE A 141 -13.10 1.47 14.54
CA ILE A 141 -12.16 2.05 15.50
C ILE A 141 -11.10 1.00 15.82
N LEU A 142 -9.84 1.40 15.73
CA LEU A 142 -8.71 0.60 16.16
C LEU A 142 -8.10 1.23 17.41
N SER A 143 -7.98 0.43 18.44
CA SER A 143 -7.30 0.80 19.69
C SER A 143 -6.03 -0.04 19.89
N THR A 144 -5.31 0.25 20.96
CA THR A 144 -4.17 -0.56 21.42
C THR A 144 -4.54 -1.97 21.86
N GLU A 145 -5.85 -2.27 22.03
CA GLU A 145 -6.32 -3.58 22.53
C GLU A 145 -7.24 -4.32 21.55
N ARG A 146 -7.98 -3.62 20.69
CA ARG A 146 -9.01 -4.23 19.85
C ARG A 146 -9.35 -3.42 18.62
N ILE A 147 -9.95 -4.12 17.64
CA ILE A 147 -10.70 -3.53 16.53
C ILE A 147 -12.18 -3.52 16.95
N MET A 148 -12.88 -2.44 16.68
CA MET A 148 -14.32 -2.30 16.95
C MET A 148 -15.03 -1.83 15.69
N PHE A 149 -16.20 -2.38 15.44
CA PHE A 149 -17.16 -1.92 14.44
C PHE A 149 -18.42 -1.47 15.16
N ASN A 150 -18.85 -0.25 14.91
CA ASN A 150 -20.06 0.35 15.46
C ASN A 150 -21.00 0.74 14.32
N GLY A 151 -21.96 -0.11 14.02
CA GLY A 151 -23.05 0.15 13.10
C GLY A 151 -24.34 0.48 13.83
N MET A 152 -25.39 0.80 13.08
CA MET A 152 -26.70 1.09 13.65
C MET A 152 -27.33 -0.13 14.33
N TYR A 153 -27.14 -1.33 13.74
CA TYR A 153 -27.75 -2.57 14.18
C TYR A 153 -26.75 -3.58 14.73
N ASN A 154 -25.48 -3.46 14.36
CA ASN A 154 -24.44 -4.40 14.76
C ASN A 154 -23.27 -3.67 15.40
N THR A 155 -22.83 -4.16 16.55
CA THR A 155 -21.56 -3.80 17.16
C THR A 155 -20.71 -5.06 17.24
N LYS A 156 -19.47 -4.99 16.78
CA LYS A 156 -18.51 -6.09 16.81
C LYS A 156 -17.17 -5.63 17.37
N GLU A 157 -16.49 -6.59 17.98
CA GLU A 157 -15.19 -6.33 18.59
C GLU A 157 -14.27 -7.52 18.34
N TRP A 158 -13.02 -7.27 17.97
CA TRP A 158 -11.98 -8.27 17.78
C TRP A 158 -10.78 -7.84 18.64
N ALA A 159 -10.59 -8.53 19.78
CA ALA A 159 -9.46 -8.27 20.67
C ALA A 159 -8.16 -8.70 19.99
N LEU A 160 -7.14 -7.83 19.96
CA LEU A 160 -5.85 -8.11 19.36
C LEU A 160 -5.17 -9.33 19.99
N ALA A 161 -5.24 -9.43 21.33
CA ALA A 161 -4.70 -10.58 22.07
C ALA A 161 -5.37 -11.94 21.74
N LYS A 162 -6.55 -11.93 21.09
CA LYS A 162 -7.26 -13.14 20.68
C LYS A 162 -7.22 -13.35 19.15
N LEU A 163 -6.57 -12.45 18.44
CA LEU A 163 -6.45 -12.50 17.00
C LEU A 163 -5.46 -13.60 16.62
N ASN A 164 -5.94 -14.67 15.98
CA ASN A 164 -5.11 -15.73 15.44
C ASN A 164 -4.55 -15.40 14.06
N GLY A 165 -5.19 -14.47 13.37
CA GLY A 165 -4.82 -14.00 12.05
C GLY A 165 -5.84 -13.05 11.45
N ALA A 166 -5.40 -12.33 10.44
CA ALA A 166 -6.26 -11.57 9.56
C ALA A 166 -5.90 -11.94 8.11
N ALA A 167 -6.92 -12.28 7.31
CA ALA A 167 -6.78 -12.40 5.88
C ALA A 167 -7.23 -11.08 5.24
N THR A 168 -6.53 -10.65 4.19
CA THR A 168 -6.90 -9.47 3.42
C THR A 168 -6.89 -9.79 1.93
N SER A 169 -7.74 -9.09 1.17
CA SER A 169 -7.71 -9.11 -0.29
C SER A 169 -6.39 -8.52 -0.83
N ASP A 170 -6.07 -8.81 -2.10
CA ASP A 170 -4.84 -8.34 -2.74
C ASP A 170 -4.76 -6.80 -2.81
N ASP A 171 -5.91 -6.13 -2.86
CA ASP A 171 -6.04 -4.68 -2.88
C ASP A 171 -6.12 -4.03 -1.49
N GLU A 172 -5.98 -4.82 -0.43
CA GLU A 172 -6.03 -4.38 0.96
C GLU A 172 -7.36 -3.73 1.39
N SER A 173 -8.46 -4.01 0.67
CA SER A 173 -9.78 -3.43 0.98
C SER A 173 -10.64 -4.30 1.87
N ASP A 174 -10.57 -5.62 1.75
CA ASP A 174 -11.41 -6.57 2.48
C ASP A 174 -10.62 -7.35 3.53
N TYR A 175 -11.11 -7.37 4.76
CA TYR A 175 -10.47 -8.01 5.91
C TYR A 175 -11.38 -9.04 6.54
N ILE A 176 -10.83 -10.22 6.82
CA ILE A 176 -11.47 -11.27 7.59
C ILE A 176 -10.63 -11.53 8.85
N PHE A 177 -11.24 -11.36 10.03
CA PHE A 177 -10.56 -11.53 11.30
C PHE A 177 -10.87 -12.92 11.90
N HIS A 178 -9.79 -13.63 12.23
CA HIS A 178 -9.84 -14.94 12.87
C HIS A 178 -9.48 -14.79 14.36
N VAL A 179 -10.46 -14.99 15.21
CA VAL A 179 -10.27 -14.91 16.67
C VAL A 179 -10.50 -16.26 17.33
N SER A 180 -9.68 -16.56 18.34
CA SER A 180 -9.65 -17.88 19.01
C SER A 180 -10.95 -18.27 19.70
N ASN A 181 -11.82 -17.31 20.03
CA ASN A 181 -13.05 -17.52 20.76
C ASN A 181 -14.32 -17.52 19.89
N ARG A 182 -14.19 -17.54 18.54
CA ARG A 182 -15.33 -17.55 17.61
C ARG A 182 -15.14 -18.58 16.51
N GLN A 183 -16.21 -19.30 16.21
CA GLN A 183 -16.22 -20.26 15.09
C GLN A 183 -16.55 -19.60 13.76
N LYS A 184 -17.32 -18.49 13.78
CA LYS A 184 -17.67 -17.74 12.56
C LYS A 184 -16.66 -16.65 12.32
N THR A 185 -16.17 -16.61 11.10
CA THR A 185 -15.36 -15.49 10.64
C THR A 185 -16.21 -14.27 10.37
N SER A 186 -15.67 -13.12 10.62
CA SER A 186 -16.30 -11.83 10.34
C SER A 186 -15.22 -10.84 9.98
N GLY A 187 -15.62 -9.79 9.27
CA GLY A 187 -14.65 -8.85 8.73
C GLY A 187 -15.23 -7.50 8.38
N ILE A 188 -14.42 -6.72 7.71
CA ILE A 188 -14.75 -5.35 7.32
C ILE A 188 -14.22 -5.12 5.91
N LEU A 189 -15.10 -4.62 5.04
CA LEU A 189 -14.74 -4.09 3.73
C LEU A 189 -14.59 -2.57 3.84
N PHE A 190 -13.48 -2.05 3.37
CA PHE A 190 -13.16 -0.63 3.32
C PHE A 190 -13.09 -0.11 1.87
N ASP A 191 -13.15 1.19 1.70
CA ASP A 191 -12.63 1.82 0.49
C ASP A 191 -11.11 1.59 0.37
N LEU A 192 -10.59 1.52 -0.85
CA LEU A 192 -9.19 1.16 -1.12
C LEU A 192 -8.17 1.99 -0.32
N SER A 193 -8.37 3.31 -0.24
CA SER A 193 -7.47 4.20 0.50
C SER A 193 -7.54 3.98 2.01
N VAL A 194 -8.76 3.78 2.52
CA VAL A 194 -9.03 3.54 3.95
C VAL A 194 -8.50 2.17 4.37
N GLY A 195 -8.71 1.14 3.54
CA GLY A 195 -8.21 -0.21 3.78
C GLY A 195 -6.68 -0.26 3.83
N ARG A 196 -6.02 0.44 2.89
CA ARG A 196 -4.56 0.58 2.89
C ARG A 196 -4.03 1.24 4.17
N GLU A 197 -4.66 2.33 4.61
CA GLU A 197 -4.31 3.00 5.86
C GLU A 197 -4.54 2.07 7.07
N PHE A 198 -5.72 1.45 7.13
CA PHE A 198 -6.06 0.51 8.20
C PHE A 198 -5.04 -0.63 8.31
N ASN A 199 -4.58 -1.19 7.18
CA ASN A 199 -3.59 -2.26 7.16
C ASN A 199 -2.29 -1.86 7.89
N ARG A 200 -1.78 -0.65 7.60
CA ARG A 200 -0.55 -0.15 8.24
C ARG A 200 -0.74 0.07 9.72
N PHE A 201 -1.87 0.66 10.13
CA PHE A 201 -2.21 0.85 11.54
C PHE A 201 -2.39 -0.47 12.29
N LEU A 202 -3.10 -1.44 11.68
CA LEU A 202 -3.33 -2.75 12.29
C LEU A 202 -2.00 -3.48 12.55
N ALA A 203 -1.08 -3.43 11.58
CA ALA A 203 0.23 -4.04 11.73
C ALA A 203 1.00 -3.46 12.92
N GLN A 204 0.97 -2.13 13.09
CA GLN A 204 1.63 -1.46 14.20
C GLN A 204 0.91 -1.70 15.54
N ALA A 205 -0.43 -1.81 15.53
CA ALA A 205 -1.18 -2.17 16.74
C ALA A 205 -0.84 -3.58 17.23
N ILE A 206 -0.64 -4.52 16.31
CA ILE A 206 -0.20 -5.89 16.65
C ILE A 206 1.23 -5.87 17.19
N ASP A 207 2.15 -5.13 16.56
CA ASP A 207 3.53 -4.96 17.07
C ASP A 207 3.53 -4.35 18.47
N ALA A 208 2.72 -3.31 18.70
CA ALA A 208 2.57 -2.68 20.00
C ALA A 208 2.05 -3.65 21.08
N ALA A 209 1.12 -4.53 20.73
CA ALA A 209 0.56 -5.52 21.64
C ALA A 209 1.60 -6.60 22.04
N GLU A 210 2.56 -6.90 21.16
CA GLU A 210 3.61 -7.89 21.40
C GLU A 210 4.85 -7.27 22.06
N ASN A 211 5.29 -6.10 21.63
CA ASN A 211 6.59 -5.49 21.93
C ASN A 211 6.50 -4.14 22.68
N GLY A 212 5.27 -3.64 22.89
CA GLY A 212 5.00 -2.36 23.55
C GLY A 212 4.99 -1.16 22.59
N LEU A 213 4.33 -0.08 23.02
CA LEU A 213 4.13 1.13 22.19
C LEU A 213 5.44 1.78 21.72
N ALA A 214 6.50 1.74 22.53
CA ALA A 214 7.77 2.37 22.19
C ALA A 214 8.50 1.66 21.03
N SER A 215 8.30 0.35 20.85
CA SER A 215 8.90 -0.40 19.75
C SER A 215 8.39 0.08 18.39
N VAL A 216 7.11 0.43 18.34
CA VAL A 216 6.46 0.95 17.13
C VAL A 216 7.13 2.20 16.61
N ILE A 217 7.49 3.15 17.50
CA ILE A 217 8.16 4.40 17.09
C ILE A 217 9.49 4.07 16.39
N THR A 218 10.30 3.19 17.00
CA THR A 218 11.58 2.78 16.41
C THR A 218 11.39 2.10 15.05
N THR A 219 10.38 1.27 14.93
CA THR A 219 10.04 0.55 13.72
C THR A 219 9.57 1.50 12.62
N VAL A 220 8.67 2.43 12.96
CA VAL A 220 8.13 3.44 12.02
C VAL A 220 9.22 4.40 11.55
N ASP A 221 10.12 4.84 12.44
CA ASP A 221 11.25 5.68 12.06
C ASP A 221 12.16 5.00 11.04
N LYS A 222 12.45 3.72 11.23
CA LYS A 222 13.21 2.94 10.26
C LYS A 222 12.48 2.83 8.92
N VAL A 223 11.19 2.53 8.93
CA VAL A 223 10.39 2.46 7.69
C VAL A 223 10.36 3.80 6.95
N LEU A 224 10.26 4.91 7.67
CA LEU A 224 10.29 6.25 7.06
C LEU A 224 11.66 6.56 6.42
N ILE A 225 12.77 6.10 7.03
CA ILE A 225 14.11 6.23 6.43
C ILE A 225 14.20 5.40 5.16
N ASP A 226 13.81 4.12 5.22
CA ASP A 226 13.84 3.22 4.07
C ASP A 226 12.96 3.76 2.93
N LEU A 227 11.76 4.28 3.23
CA LEU A 227 10.88 4.92 2.25
C LEU A 227 11.50 6.19 1.64
N ALA A 228 12.21 7.00 2.42
CA ALA A 228 12.86 8.20 1.90
C ALA A 228 14.01 7.87 0.92
N GLU A 229 14.71 6.74 1.13
CA GLU A 229 15.75 6.25 0.21
C GLU A 229 15.16 5.71 -1.11
N ASP A 230 13.93 5.17 -1.04
CA ASP A 230 13.22 4.56 -2.18
C ASP A 230 12.29 5.54 -2.92
N GLU A 231 12.46 6.84 -2.77
CA GLU A 231 11.70 7.83 -3.51
C GLU A 231 11.78 7.57 -5.02
N PRO A 232 10.64 7.41 -5.72
CA PRO A 232 10.63 7.20 -7.17
C PRO A 232 11.33 8.33 -7.91
N LYS A 233 12.26 7.99 -8.82
CA LYS A 233 13.02 8.97 -9.59
C LYS A 233 12.24 9.39 -10.83
N LYS A 234 12.12 10.71 -11.04
CA LYS A 234 11.46 11.25 -12.22
C LYS A 234 12.24 10.89 -13.48
N PRO A 235 11.59 10.29 -14.51
CA PRO A 235 12.25 9.96 -15.75
C PRO A 235 12.69 11.22 -16.51
N GLU A 236 13.81 11.12 -17.23
CA GLU A 236 14.32 12.17 -18.10
C GLU A 236 14.04 11.85 -19.57
N LEU A 237 13.71 12.88 -20.36
CA LEU A 237 13.51 12.72 -21.80
C LEU A 237 14.87 12.68 -22.53
N ILE A 238 15.24 11.51 -23.03
CA ILE A 238 16.39 11.33 -23.90
C ILE A 238 15.91 11.27 -25.34
N VAL A 239 16.23 12.31 -26.14
CA VAL A 239 15.86 12.38 -27.55
C VAL A 239 17.05 11.91 -28.39
N PRO A 240 16.91 10.81 -29.17
CA PRO A 240 18.02 10.24 -29.94
C PRO A 240 18.69 11.23 -30.91
N SER A 241 17.93 12.13 -31.51
CA SER A 241 18.45 13.14 -32.42
C SER A 241 19.37 14.19 -31.75
N ALA A 242 19.22 14.41 -30.43
CA ALA A 242 20.09 15.31 -29.68
C ALA A 242 21.48 14.72 -29.41
N ILE A 243 21.61 13.40 -29.41
CA ILE A 243 22.88 12.68 -29.17
C ILE A 243 23.74 12.66 -30.47
N ALA A 244 23.09 12.76 -31.63
CA ALA A 244 23.76 12.66 -32.95
C ALA A 244 24.32 13.97 -33.47
N ALA A 245 24.22 15.10 -32.76
CA ALA A 245 24.80 16.38 -33.19
C ALA A 245 26.33 16.36 -32.98
N PRO A 246 27.13 16.48 -34.03
CA PRO A 246 28.59 16.60 -33.86
C PRO A 246 28.92 17.89 -33.09
N PRO A 247 30.02 17.89 -32.32
CA PRO A 247 30.43 19.08 -31.62
C PRO A 247 30.69 20.24 -32.63
N ALA A 248 30.13 21.42 -32.34
CA ALA A 248 30.32 22.60 -33.18
C ALA A 248 31.82 22.88 -33.31
N THR A 249 32.32 22.83 -34.56
CA THR A 249 33.72 23.18 -34.85
C THR A 249 33.91 24.64 -34.48
N PRO A 250 34.90 25.00 -33.67
CA PRO A 250 35.15 26.39 -33.35
C PRO A 250 35.55 27.14 -34.66
N ALA A 251 34.83 28.23 -34.94
CA ALA A 251 35.14 29.10 -36.04
C ALA A 251 36.52 29.77 -35.78
N ASN A 252 37.43 29.57 -36.72
CA ASN A 252 38.72 30.26 -36.79
C ASN A 252 38.51 31.70 -37.20
#